data_0b446071134795c9fb1a9f5c77679663
#
_entry.id   0b446071134795c9fb1a9f5c77679663
#
_cell.length_a   1.000
_cell.length_b   1.000
_cell.length_c   1.000
_cell.angle_alpha   90.00
_cell.angle_beta   90.00
_cell.angle_gamma   90.00
#
_symmetry.space_group_name_H-M   'P 1'
#
loop_
_entity.id
_entity.type
_entity.pdbx_description
1 polymer ?
#
loop_
_entity_poly.entity_id
_entity_poly.type
_entity_poly.pdbx_seq_one_letter_code
_entity_poly.pdbx_strand_id
1 'polypeptide(L)'
;MNQVNIGVWGMGTFLPPEVRGNDWTMLGKVMKSLVPAGQPRMDVHPPRISPPPLMTAARGEYLANSVADCTGCHTPFNELTRAPSGRAYSGGNVHEPALFADVDPTLKFRPPNITPRPGSALMKFPDRATFIARFKVGGRKFDGSPMPWEAFAQMTPEDIGALYEYLLTVPAAGEPAPDDPTVKPAPES
;
A
#
# COMPACT_ATOMS: atom_id res chain seq x y z
N MET A 1 16.23 8.71 -24.14
CA MET A 1 16.31 8.03 -22.83
C MET A 1 15.36 8.76 -21.90
N ASN A 2 14.13 8.24 -21.78
CA ASN A 2 13.13 8.88 -20.94
C ASN A 2 13.40 8.52 -19.48
N GLN A 3 13.78 9.50 -18.70
CA GLN A 3 13.78 9.38 -17.25
C GLN A 3 12.31 9.21 -16.82
N VAL A 4 11.94 8.00 -16.48
CA VAL A 4 10.70 7.77 -15.76
C VAL A 4 10.96 8.30 -14.35
N ASN A 5 10.44 9.48 -14.07
CA ASN A 5 10.36 10.00 -12.72
C ASN A 5 9.43 9.08 -11.91
N ILE A 6 9.99 8.06 -11.29
CA ILE A 6 9.35 7.28 -10.24
C ILE A 6 9.52 8.08 -8.94
N GLY A 7 9.06 9.29 -8.98
CA GLY A 7 9.10 10.18 -7.84
C GLY A 7 7.68 10.61 -7.54
N VAL A 8 7.21 10.15 -6.41
CA VAL A 8 5.97 10.63 -5.79
C VAL A 8 4.74 10.27 -6.61
N TRP A 9 4.04 9.27 -6.15
CA TRP A 9 2.62 9.10 -6.42
C TRP A 9 1.87 10.33 -5.86
N GLY A 10 2.14 11.49 -6.48
CA GLY A 10 1.33 12.66 -6.26
C GLY A 10 0.01 12.44 -6.97
N MET A 11 -1.09 12.64 -6.28
CA MET A 11 -2.44 12.68 -6.84
C MET A 11 -2.55 13.54 -8.11
N GLY A 12 -1.53 14.31 -8.42
CA GLY A 12 -1.46 15.18 -9.60
C GLY A 12 -1.41 14.49 -10.96
N THR A 13 -1.07 13.20 -11.03
CA THR A 13 -1.03 12.50 -12.32
C THR A 13 -2.39 12.02 -12.80
N PHE A 14 -3.38 11.96 -11.92
CA PHE A 14 -4.74 11.55 -12.24
C PHE A 14 -5.71 12.73 -12.40
N LEU A 15 -5.27 13.94 -12.10
CA LEU A 15 -6.10 15.12 -12.27
C LEU A 15 -6.02 15.61 -13.72
N PRO A 16 -7.15 16.08 -14.28
CA PRO A 16 -7.17 16.75 -15.58
C PRO A 16 -6.12 17.88 -15.63
N PRO A 17 -5.55 18.17 -16.82
CA PRO A 17 -4.52 19.20 -16.97
C PRO A 17 -4.90 20.56 -16.37
N GLU A 18 -6.18 20.91 -16.44
CA GLU A 18 -6.74 22.14 -15.86
C GLU A 18 -6.72 22.17 -14.32
N VAL A 19 -6.60 21.01 -13.66
CA VAL A 19 -6.54 20.91 -12.20
C VAL A 19 -5.09 20.72 -11.71
N ARG A 20 -4.14 20.55 -12.62
CA ARG A 20 -2.69 20.41 -12.30
C ARG A 20 -2.01 21.73 -12.01
N GLY A 21 -2.73 22.83 -12.03
CA GLY A 21 -2.19 24.14 -11.67
C GLY A 21 -1.77 24.19 -10.20
N ASN A 22 -0.79 25.03 -9.89
CA ASN A 22 -0.38 25.35 -8.53
C ASN A 22 -1.44 26.18 -7.78
N ASP A 23 -2.72 25.95 -8.05
CA ASP A 23 -3.85 26.66 -7.44
C ASP A 23 -4.15 26.12 -6.03
N TRP A 24 -3.09 26.02 -5.24
CA TRP A 24 -3.23 25.79 -3.82
C TRP A 24 -4.01 26.96 -3.21
N THR A 25 -5.02 26.64 -2.41
CA THR A 25 -5.68 27.65 -1.58
C THR A 25 -4.63 28.38 -0.73
N MET A 26 -4.93 29.57 -0.27
CA MET A 26 -4.04 30.31 0.63
C MET A 26 -3.60 29.47 1.82
N LEU A 27 -4.54 28.72 2.41
CA LEU A 27 -4.25 27.77 3.49
C LEU A 27 -3.30 26.66 3.03
N GLY A 28 -3.50 26.10 1.85
CA GLY A 28 -2.62 25.07 1.29
C GLY A 28 -1.20 25.57 1.06
N LYS A 29 -1.04 26.83 0.62
CA LYS A 29 0.28 27.47 0.47
C LYS A 29 0.98 27.68 1.82
N VAL A 30 0.24 28.11 2.83
CA VAL A 30 0.75 28.28 4.20
C VAL A 30 1.15 26.93 4.78
N MET A 31 0.28 25.92 4.69
CA MET A 31 0.60 24.56 5.18
C MET A 31 1.81 23.97 4.48
N LYS A 32 1.93 24.14 3.16
CA LYS A 32 3.10 23.67 2.42
C LYS A 32 4.40 24.39 2.82
N SER A 33 4.34 25.65 3.23
CA SER A 33 5.53 26.39 3.70
C SER A 33 5.92 26.02 5.14
N LEU A 34 4.96 25.56 5.94
CA LEU A 34 5.19 25.14 7.33
C LEU A 34 5.61 23.66 7.45
N VAL A 35 5.16 22.83 6.52
CA VAL A 35 5.65 21.46 6.43
C VAL A 35 6.95 21.50 5.65
N PRO A 36 8.11 21.21 6.27
CA PRO A 36 9.35 21.08 5.51
C PRO A 36 9.07 20.08 4.39
N ALA A 37 9.18 20.54 3.15
CA ALA A 37 9.16 19.62 2.02
C ALA A 37 10.17 18.54 2.37
N GLY A 38 9.68 17.30 2.53
CA GLY A 38 10.53 16.22 2.96
C GLY A 38 11.75 16.25 2.08
N GLN A 39 12.89 16.58 2.67
CA GLN A 39 14.15 16.54 1.93
C GLN A 39 14.22 15.14 1.35
N PRO A 40 14.46 14.99 0.05
CA PRO A 40 14.71 13.68 -0.51
C PRO A 40 15.72 12.99 0.42
N ARG A 41 15.36 11.83 0.94
CA ARG A 41 16.28 11.08 1.80
C ARG A 41 17.47 10.65 0.94
N MET A 42 18.44 11.53 0.86
CA MET A 42 19.67 11.33 0.09
C MET A 42 20.58 10.26 0.72
N ASP A 43 20.28 9.89 1.96
CA ASP A 43 20.92 8.80 2.72
C ASP A 43 20.37 7.41 2.34
N VAL A 44 19.16 7.36 1.80
CA VAL A 44 18.59 6.12 1.27
C VAL A 44 18.92 6.08 -0.22
N HIS A 45 20.01 5.43 -0.54
CA HIS A 45 20.27 5.03 -1.92
C HIS A 45 19.41 3.78 -2.18
N PRO A 46 18.30 3.87 -2.92
CA PRO A 46 17.64 2.67 -3.39
C PRO A 46 18.70 1.85 -4.14
N PRO A 47 18.66 0.52 -4.04
CA PRO A 47 19.58 -0.29 -4.80
C PRO A 47 19.50 0.18 -6.25
N ARG A 48 20.63 0.62 -6.81
CA ARG A 48 20.71 1.16 -8.17
C ARG A 48 20.30 0.15 -9.23
N ILE A 49 20.17 -1.10 -8.82
CA ILE A 49 19.78 -2.23 -9.65
C ILE A 49 18.59 -2.89 -8.98
N SER A 50 17.45 -2.86 -9.65
CA SER A 50 16.30 -3.69 -9.25
C SER A 50 16.76 -5.16 -9.22
N PRO A 51 16.44 -5.92 -8.17
CA PRO A 51 16.71 -7.35 -8.17
C PRO A 51 16.12 -8.01 -9.43
N PRO A 52 16.76 -9.05 -9.98
CA PRO A 52 16.24 -9.75 -11.15
C PRO A 52 14.76 -10.13 -10.97
N PRO A 53 13.96 -10.19 -12.05
CA PRO A 53 12.54 -10.57 -12.00
C PRO A 53 12.39 -12.07 -11.75
N LEU A 54 12.85 -12.53 -10.60
CA LEU A 54 12.76 -13.90 -10.11
C LEU A 54 11.82 -13.94 -8.91
N MET A 55 11.17 -15.07 -8.68
CA MET A 55 10.31 -15.29 -7.52
C MET A 55 11.15 -15.48 -6.24
N THR A 56 11.91 -14.46 -5.85
CA THR A 56 12.77 -14.47 -4.67
C THR A 56 12.28 -13.48 -3.63
N ALA A 57 12.55 -13.75 -2.35
CA ALA A 57 12.23 -12.82 -1.28
C ALA A 57 12.91 -11.45 -1.47
N ALA A 58 14.14 -11.40 -1.98
CA ALA A 58 14.83 -10.13 -2.27
C ALA A 58 14.11 -9.28 -3.33
N ARG A 59 13.58 -9.92 -4.38
CA ARG A 59 12.73 -9.23 -5.36
C ARG A 59 11.44 -8.76 -4.72
N GLY A 60 10.82 -9.62 -3.90
CA GLY A 60 9.58 -9.31 -3.18
C GLY A 60 9.76 -8.14 -2.20
N GLU A 61 10.88 -8.08 -1.49
CA GLU A 61 11.22 -6.96 -0.60
C GLU A 61 11.28 -5.64 -1.36
N TYR A 62 11.99 -5.62 -2.47
CA TYR A 62 12.06 -4.44 -3.33
C TYR A 62 10.67 -4.01 -3.82
N LEU A 63 9.87 -4.97 -4.30
CA LEU A 63 8.53 -4.68 -4.78
C LEU A 63 7.61 -4.17 -3.67
N ALA A 64 7.60 -4.82 -2.52
CA ALA A 64 6.71 -4.49 -1.41
C ALA A 64 7.02 -3.11 -0.80
N ASN A 65 8.31 -2.74 -0.71
CA ASN A 65 8.73 -1.51 -0.04
C ASN A 65 8.95 -0.31 -0.97
N SER A 66 9.14 -0.55 -2.28
CA SER A 66 9.55 0.51 -3.21
C SER A 66 8.63 0.70 -4.40
N VAL A 67 7.88 -0.33 -4.79
CA VAL A 67 7.04 -0.28 -5.99
C VAL A 67 5.57 -0.35 -5.66
N ALA A 68 5.16 -1.34 -4.89
CA ALA A 68 3.76 -1.60 -4.53
C ALA A 68 3.32 -0.88 -3.25
N ASP A 69 4.27 -0.32 -2.49
CA ASP A 69 4.05 0.41 -1.23
C ASP A 69 3.14 -0.33 -0.23
N CYS A 70 3.35 -1.65 -0.09
CA CYS A 70 2.54 -2.45 0.82
C CYS A 70 2.65 -1.95 2.27
N THR A 71 3.83 -1.47 2.68
CA THR A 71 4.06 -0.90 4.01
C THR A 71 3.25 0.36 4.25
N GLY A 72 3.01 1.17 3.24
CA GLY A 72 2.28 2.43 3.37
C GLY A 72 0.84 2.25 3.84
N CYS A 73 0.22 1.14 3.45
CA CYS A 73 -1.13 0.81 3.86
C CYS A 73 -1.19 -0.26 4.97
N HIS A 74 -0.32 -1.28 4.93
CA HIS A 74 -0.39 -2.42 5.84
C HIS A 74 0.48 -2.29 7.10
N THR A 75 1.02 -1.11 7.38
CA THR A 75 1.76 -0.80 8.61
C THR A 75 1.06 0.33 9.34
N PRO A 76 0.78 0.20 10.65
CA PRO A 76 0.16 1.28 11.38
C PRO A 76 1.14 2.45 11.55
N PHE A 77 0.64 3.67 11.45
CA PHE A 77 1.43 4.87 11.58
C PHE A 77 0.71 5.95 12.40
N ASN A 78 1.48 6.84 12.99
CA ASN A 78 0.95 8.02 13.62
C ASN A 78 0.51 9.03 12.55
N GLU A 79 -0.74 9.45 12.58
CA GLU A 79 -1.32 10.32 11.53
C GLU A 79 -0.69 11.71 11.46
N LEU A 80 -0.20 12.24 12.59
CA LEU A 80 0.43 13.54 12.65
C LEU A 80 1.89 13.50 12.16
N THR A 81 2.65 12.53 12.65
CA THR A 81 4.10 12.45 12.37
C THR A 81 4.43 11.60 11.17
N ARG A 82 3.49 10.79 10.69
CA ARG A 82 3.65 9.77 9.64
C ARG A 82 4.71 8.71 9.98
N ALA A 83 5.17 8.69 11.22
CA ALA A 83 6.10 7.66 11.69
C ALA A 83 5.36 6.35 11.94
N PRO A 84 5.98 5.18 11.66
CA PRO A 84 5.42 3.89 12.02
C PRO A 84 5.10 3.84 13.54
N SER A 85 3.91 3.38 13.89
CA SER A 85 3.46 3.23 15.28
C SER A 85 3.29 1.77 15.70
N GLY A 86 3.60 0.84 14.77
CA GLY A 86 3.54 -0.59 15.03
C GLY A 86 4.49 -1.36 14.11
N ARG A 87 4.34 -2.69 14.10
CA ARG A 87 5.20 -3.56 13.28
C ARG A 87 4.83 -3.45 11.80
N ALA A 88 5.83 -3.51 10.94
CA ALA A 88 5.61 -3.56 9.49
C ALA A 88 4.67 -4.72 9.12
N TYR A 89 3.75 -4.44 8.22
CA TYR A 89 2.77 -5.39 7.69
C TYR A 89 1.75 -5.96 8.70
N SER A 90 1.69 -5.41 9.93
CA SER A 90 0.78 -5.92 10.96
C SER A 90 -0.68 -5.48 10.81
N GLY A 91 -1.02 -4.81 9.74
CA GLY A 91 -2.28 -4.13 9.51
C GLY A 91 -2.13 -2.62 9.64
N GLY A 92 -2.95 -1.87 8.95
CA GLY A 92 -2.82 -0.42 8.84
C GLY A 92 -3.87 0.39 9.59
N ASN A 93 -3.79 1.70 9.41
CA ASN A 93 -4.80 2.63 9.87
C ASN A 93 -6.09 2.48 9.07
N VAL A 94 -7.17 3.02 9.59
CA VAL A 94 -8.45 3.07 8.90
C VAL A 94 -8.39 4.09 7.76
N HIS A 95 -8.90 3.70 6.61
CA HIS A 95 -8.98 4.53 5.41
C HIS A 95 -10.43 4.80 5.00
N GLU A 96 -10.63 5.94 4.39
CA GLU A 96 -11.84 6.25 3.63
C GLU A 96 -11.93 5.33 2.39
N PRO A 97 -13.12 5.24 1.75
CA PRO A 97 -13.23 4.59 0.46
C PRO A 97 -12.25 5.15 -0.57
N ALA A 98 -11.91 4.34 -1.56
CA ALA A 98 -11.09 4.79 -2.68
C ALA A 98 -11.70 6.06 -3.30
N LEU A 99 -10.83 7.01 -3.62
CA LEU A 99 -11.24 8.26 -4.25
C LEU A 99 -12.02 7.95 -5.55
N PHE A 100 -13.16 8.58 -5.73
CA PHE A 100 -14.09 8.36 -6.84
C PHE A 100 -14.83 7.01 -6.84
N ALA A 101 -14.78 6.23 -5.77
CA ALA A 101 -15.67 5.07 -5.66
C ALA A 101 -17.11 5.54 -5.44
N ASP A 102 -18.03 4.97 -6.20
CA ASP A 102 -19.48 5.19 -6.03
C ASP A 102 -20.02 4.26 -4.93
N VAL A 103 -19.66 4.58 -3.71
CA VAL A 103 -20.03 3.82 -2.51
C VAL A 103 -20.41 4.77 -1.37
N ASP A 104 -21.03 4.24 -0.32
CA ASP A 104 -21.34 5.00 0.88
C ASP A 104 -20.04 5.63 1.45
N PRO A 105 -19.94 6.97 1.53
CA PRO A 105 -18.74 7.65 2.02
C PRO A 105 -18.45 7.39 3.52
N THR A 106 -19.42 6.85 4.25
CA THR A 106 -19.22 6.48 5.66
C THR A 106 -18.52 5.15 5.86
N LEU A 107 -18.36 4.36 4.78
CA LEU A 107 -17.58 3.12 4.84
C LEU A 107 -16.14 3.40 5.25
N LYS A 108 -15.59 2.46 5.99
CA LYS A 108 -14.21 2.51 6.46
C LYS A 108 -13.52 1.19 6.12
N PHE A 109 -12.28 1.29 5.67
CA PHE A 109 -11.47 0.14 5.30
C PHE A 109 -10.22 0.09 6.16
N ARG A 110 -9.98 -1.05 6.80
CA ARG A 110 -8.73 -1.29 7.51
C ARG A 110 -7.88 -2.30 6.73
N PRO A 111 -6.68 -1.94 6.29
CA PRO A 111 -5.75 -2.90 5.69
C PRO A 111 -5.43 -4.00 6.70
N PRO A 112 -5.62 -5.27 6.33
CA PRO A 112 -5.41 -6.38 7.26
C PRO A 112 -3.92 -6.63 7.53
N ASN A 113 -3.67 -7.42 8.58
CA ASN A 113 -2.36 -8.02 8.83
C ASN A 113 -2.01 -8.98 7.69
N ILE A 114 -0.84 -8.77 7.07
CA ILE A 114 -0.30 -9.60 6.00
C ILE A 114 1.06 -10.24 6.35
N THR A 115 1.36 -10.37 7.66
CA THR A 115 2.52 -11.14 8.14
C THR A 115 2.19 -12.65 8.17
N PRO A 116 3.19 -13.55 8.24
CA PRO A 116 2.96 -15.01 8.28
C PRO A 116 2.48 -15.48 9.66
N ARG A 117 1.43 -14.87 10.18
CA ARG A 117 0.80 -15.19 11.44
C ARG A 117 -0.47 -16.00 11.21
N PRO A 118 -0.76 -17.04 11.99
CA PRO A 118 -2.05 -17.73 11.92
C PRO A 118 -3.23 -16.75 12.00
N GLY A 119 -4.18 -16.88 11.09
CA GLY A 119 -5.35 -16.01 10.99
C GLY A 119 -5.15 -14.69 10.24
N SER A 120 -3.92 -14.33 9.83
CA SER A 120 -3.69 -13.16 8.99
C SER A 120 -4.27 -13.33 7.58
N ALA A 121 -4.41 -12.21 6.86
CA ALA A 121 -4.88 -12.24 5.49
C ALA A 121 -3.91 -12.99 4.55
N LEU A 122 -2.59 -12.95 4.82
CA LEU A 122 -1.61 -13.73 4.06
C LEU A 122 -1.85 -15.23 4.20
N MET A 123 -2.11 -15.69 5.42
CA MET A 123 -2.25 -17.11 5.72
C MET A 123 -3.59 -17.71 5.27
N LYS A 124 -4.50 -16.89 4.71
CA LYS A 124 -5.69 -17.39 4.01
C LYS A 124 -5.35 -17.99 2.63
N PHE A 125 -4.15 -17.75 2.13
CA PHE A 125 -3.66 -18.37 0.89
C PHE A 125 -2.87 -19.62 1.23
N PRO A 126 -3.34 -20.82 0.82
CA PRO A 126 -2.67 -22.06 1.14
C PRO A 126 -1.30 -22.20 0.47
N ASP A 127 -1.13 -21.52 -0.64
CA ASP A 127 0.11 -21.55 -1.43
C ASP A 127 0.29 -20.30 -2.31
N ARG A 128 1.47 -20.21 -2.90
CA ARG A 128 1.85 -19.13 -3.80
C ARG A 128 0.96 -19.06 -5.05
N ALA A 129 0.54 -20.20 -5.59
CA ALA A 129 -0.27 -20.23 -6.80
C ALA A 129 -1.64 -19.58 -6.56
N THR A 130 -2.26 -19.87 -5.43
CA THR A 130 -3.53 -19.26 -5.00
C THR A 130 -3.38 -17.75 -4.76
N PHE A 131 -2.25 -17.33 -4.16
CA PHE A 131 -1.95 -15.90 -3.98
C PHE A 131 -1.83 -15.19 -5.33
N ILE A 132 -1.03 -15.74 -6.26
CA ILE A 132 -0.88 -15.20 -7.62
C ILE A 132 -2.25 -15.12 -8.31
N ALA A 133 -3.03 -16.20 -8.28
CA ALA A 133 -4.34 -16.25 -8.90
C ALA A 133 -5.27 -15.15 -8.37
N ARG A 134 -5.29 -14.91 -7.05
CA ARG A 134 -6.10 -13.83 -6.45
C ARG A 134 -5.71 -12.45 -6.97
N PHE A 135 -4.42 -12.16 -7.09
CA PHE A 135 -3.94 -10.88 -7.63
C PHE A 135 -4.30 -10.71 -9.11
N LYS A 136 -4.15 -11.79 -9.89
CA LYS A 136 -4.44 -11.77 -11.34
C LYS A 136 -5.92 -11.58 -11.67
N VAL A 137 -6.82 -11.90 -10.76
CA VAL A 137 -8.26 -11.58 -10.92
C VAL A 137 -8.49 -10.07 -11.02
N GLY A 138 -7.72 -9.26 -10.29
CA GLY A 138 -7.75 -7.79 -10.34
C GLY A 138 -9.02 -7.14 -9.77
N GLY A 139 -10.05 -7.91 -9.52
CA GLY A 139 -11.31 -7.42 -8.99
C GLY A 139 -11.21 -7.08 -7.50
N ARG A 140 -11.83 -5.98 -7.08
CA ARG A 140 -11.95 -5.62 -5.67
C ARG A 140 -12.82 -6.64 -4.94
N LYS A 141 -12.41 -7.06 -3.76
CA LYS A 141 -13.22 -7.94 -2.91
C LYS A 141 -14.41 -7.16 -2.30
N PHE A 142 -14.19 -5.87 -2.03
CA PHE A 142 -15.20 -4.96 -1.50
C PHE A 142 -15.19 -3.70 -2.33
N ASP A 143 -16.37 -3.26 -2.74
CA ASP A 143 -16.55 -2.00 -3.45
C ASP A 143 -16.03 -0.85 -2.57
N GLY A 144 -15.29 0.07 -3.19
CA GLY A 144 -14.67 1.18 -2.47
C GLY A 144 -13.35 0.85 -1.76
N SER A 145 -12.89 -0.41 -1.74
CA SER A 145 -11.57 -0.75 -1.17
C SER A 145 -10.46 0.10 -1.79
N PRO A 146 -9.60 0.76 -0.98
CA PRO A 146 -8.50 1.56 -1.52
C PRO A 146 -7.35 0.72 -2.10
N MET A 147 -7.31 -0.59 -1.84
CA MET A 147 -6.26 -1.46 -2.41
C MET A 147 -6.37 -1.52 -3.93
N PRO A 148 -5.31 -1.18 -4.69
CA PRO A 148 -5.37 -1.02 -6.15
C PRO A 148 -5.24 -2.37 -6.87
N TRP A 149 -6.23 -3.24 -6.70
CA TRP A 149 -6.25 -4.60 -7.27
C TRP A 149 -6.06 -4.63 -8.77
N GLU A 150 -6.64 -3.65 -9.48
CA GLU A 150 -6.57 -3.54 -10.94
C GLU A 150 -5.13 -3.26 -11.41
N ALA A 151 -4.39 -2.46 -10.66
CA ALA A 151 -2.98 -2.19 -10.93
C ALA A 151 -2.12 -3.41 -10.64
N PHE A 152 -2.36 -4.08 -9.52
CA PHE A 152 -1.61 -5.28 -9.16
C PHE A 152 -1.85 -6.44 -10.14
N ALA A 153 -3.02 -6.54 -10.75
CA ALA A 153 -3.30 -7.53 -11.79
C ALA A 153 -2.41 -7.40 -13.03
N GLN A 154 -1.82 -6.21 -13.25
CA GLN A 154 -0.88 -5.98 -14.35
C GLN A 154 0.53 -6.47 -14.04
N MET A 155 0.86 -6.76 -12.78
CA MET A 155 2.16 -7.32 -12.41
C MET A 155 2.32 -8.72 -13.02
N THR A 156 3.57 -9.11 -13.28
CA THR A 156 3.85 -10.48 -13.74
C THR A 156 3.57 -11.50 -12.63
N PRO A 157 3.26 -12.76 -12.97
CA PRO A 157 3.13 -13.83 -11.97
C PRO A 157 4.40 -14.00 -11.13
N GLU A 158 5.58 -13.77 -11.72
CA GLU A 158 6.87 -13.82 -11.05
C GLU A 158 6.99 -12.75 -9.97
N ASP A 159 6.60 -11.52 -10.27
CA ASP A 159 6.63 -10.40 -9.33
C ASP A 159 5.62 -10.59 -8.19
N ILE A 160 4.41 -11.04 -8.51
CA ILE A 160 3.41 -11.37 -7.48
C ILE A 160 3.91 -12.53 -6.60
N GLY A 161 4.49 -13.55 -7.22
CA GLY A 161 5.09 -14.68 -6.50
C GLY A 161 6.23 -14.24 -5.58
N ALA A 162 7.07 -13.31 -6.03
CA ALA A 162 8.14 -12.74 -5.22
C ALA A 162 7.59 -11.99 -3.99
N LEU A 163 6.48 -11.23 -4.13
CA LEU A 163 5.81 -10.62 -2.98
C LEU A 163 5.40 -11.67 -1.94
N TYR A 164 4.82 -12.77 -2.36
CA TYR A 164 4.44 -13.87 -1.47
C TYR A 164 5.64 -14.44 -0.72
N GLU A 165 6.72 -14.75 -1.43
CA GLU A 165 7.97 -15.28 -0.82
C GLU A 165 8.54 -14.30 0.21
N TYR A 166 8.56 -13.02 -0.08
CA TYR A 166 9.02 -12.01 0.87
C TYR A 166 8.12 -11.91 2.10
N LEU A 167 6.80 -11.81 1.91
CA LEU A 167 5.87 -11.68 3.02
C LEU A 167 5.93 -12.87 3.99
N LEU A 168 6.31 -14.05 3.52
CA LEU A 168 6.56 -15.21 4.38
C LEU A 168 7.82 -15.08 5.24
N THR A 169 8.76 -14.20 4.86
CA THR A 169 10.00 -13.97 5.63
C THR A 169 9.88 -12.88 6.69
N VAL A 170 8.85 -12.02 6.59
CA VAL A 170 8.70 -10.94 7.57
C VAL A 170 8.34 -11.50 8.96
N PRO A 171 8.79 -10.87 10.05
CA PRO A 171 8.45 -11.33 11.38
C PRO A 171 6.94 -11.33 11.62
N ALA A 172 6.40 -12.44 12.12
CA ALA A 172 5.00 -12.51 12.50
C ALA A 172 4.66 -11.42 13.51
N ALA A 173 3.66 -10.62 13.20
CA ALA A 173 3.22 -9.54 14.08
C ALA A 173 1.98 -9.96 14.88
N GLY A 174 1.85 -9.42 16.11
CA GLY A 174 0.64 -9.55 16.91
C GLY A 174 -0.57 -8.90 16.25
N GLU A 175 -1.75 -9.06 16.89
CA GLU A 175 -2.95 -8.33 16.45
C GLU A 175 -2.67 -6.82 16.42
N PRO A 176 -3.22 -6.10 15.44
CA PRO A 176 -3.38 -4.67 15.57
C PRO A 176 -4.19 -4.36 16.83
N ALA A 177 -4.06 -3.14 17.35
CA ALA A 177 -4.90 -2.68 18.45
C ALA A 177 -6.37 -3.04 18.21
N PRO A 178 -7.14 -3.34 19.26
CA PRO A 178 -8.52 -3.76 19.13
C PRO A 178 -9.28 -2.82 18.20
N ASP A 179 -10.13 -3.39 17.37
CA ASP A 179 -10.87 -2.67 16.36
C ASP A 179 -11.65 -1.52 16.98
N ASP A 180 -11.55 -0.36 16.35
CA ASP A 180 -12.50 0.72 16.59
C ASP A 180 -13.91 0.15 16.34
N PRO A 181 -14.81 0.14 17.34
CA PRO A 181 -16.13 -0.46 17.20
C PRO A 181 -16.99 0.22 16.11
N THR A 182 -16.55 1.36 15.59
CA THR A 182 -17.19 2.06 14.46
C THR A 182 -16.75 1.51 13.11
N VAL A 183 -15.67 0.74 13.05
CA VAL A 183 -15.17 0.11 11.83
C VAL A 183 -15.86 -1.24 11.65
N LYS A 184 -16.77 -1.33 10.70
CA LYS A 184 -17.35 -2.62 10.35
C LYS A 184 -16.27 -3.55 9.84
N PRO A 185 -16.10 -4.76 10.40
CA PRO A 185 -15.21 -5.74 9.83
C PRO A 185 -15.63 -6.03 8.39
N ALA A 186 -14.65 -6.25 7.51
CA ALA A 186 -14.97 -6.73 6.19
C ALA A 186 -15.80 -8.02 6.32
N PRO A 187 -16.94 -8.14 5.63
CA PRO A 187 -17.78 -9.32 5.72
C PRO A 187 -16.92 -10.56 5.40
N GLU A 188 -16.99 -11.55 6.28
CA GLU A 188 -16.35 -12.84 6.06
C GLU A 188 -17.07 -13.52 4.89
N SER A 189 -16.30 -13.87 3.87
CA SER A 189 -16.77 -14.60 2.68
C SER A 189 -16.46 -16.06 2.79
#